data_ab59aa06c3fa874de9f0607a5fd0d591
#
_entry.id   ab59aa06c3fa874de9f0607a5fd0d591
#
_cell.length_a   1.000
_cell.length_b   1.000
_cell.length_c   1.000
_cell.angle_alpha   90.00
_cell.angle_beta   90.00
_cell.angle_gamma   90.00
#
_symmetry.space_group_name_H-M   'P 1'
#
loop_
_entity.id
_entity.type
_entity.pdbx_description
1 polymer ?
#
loop_
_entity_poly.entity_id
_entity_poly.type
_entity_poly.pdbx_seq_one_letter_code
_entity_poly.pdbx_strand_id
1 'polypeptide(L)'
;MAAALGALTLILNRRLALLRAAAAEPRTGDWGARLKRLLVIGFGQSRQPRYLVAGLVHVVLFAGFMLLSLRSMSLIAEPFWPGISNIGEPYTFIRHMAAALVLVGCAIAAWRRVVVRPARYHDRHATVSHTKEAVAILSLISFLMIADAAFDFGGSEGVRKVAFWAHNSALLFFLCLLPYGKHFHVITALPNVFFSSLKLSGVVKPPSYSESDFDALETVGVSKLEDFTWKQLLDVYSCVDCGRCSDHCPAYASKSPLSPRMLNIKTRDAAFEHYPIKGEITPPEKRADLVGEVITPDELWSCTTCGACQEACPVTIEYLDRIVDMRRFLVDDGNLPATLQKPMAALEKRGNPYGKMARKRGDTGVRVLKEGDACDTLFFTDSCAAFDPRVQETAIAFGEILAQAGVDAGTLGKDEVDSGHEARRFGEEGLFLTLREQNLEAMDKREFTQIVTTDPHALNALKNDYELEQPVLHHSQYLAKLLSEGKLPLQPLGDNRRYTFHDPCYLGRHNNEYAAPRDVLNAIPGIETVEMERSRNRSFCCGGGSLNLFHETECERRMGELRLDMVAESGADVVVTACPFCLSNLEDAAKTTGRENEIEIIDLAELVQRSLGKTKQPEKE
;
A
#
# COMPACT_ATOMS: atom_id res chain seq x y z
N MET A 1 -25.35 -26.47 -23.14
CA MET A 1 -24.64 -25.21 -23.36
C MET A 1 -25.51 -23.99 -23.08
N ALA A 2 -26.62 -23.76 -23.79
CA ALA A 2 -27.49 -22.58 -23.54
C ALA A 2 -27.96 -22.47 -22.09
N ALA A 3 -28.39 -23.56 -21.46
CA ALA A 3 -28.78 -23.57 -20.04
C ALA A 3 -27.62 -23.18 -19.11
N ALA A 4 -26.39 -23.65 -19.35
CA ALA A 4 -25.24 -23.30 -18.53
C ALA A 4 -24.80 -21.84 -18.73
N LEU A 5 -24.84 -21.30 -19.94
CA LEU A 5 -24.59 -19.89 -20.22
C LEU A 5 -25.68 -18.99 -19.60
N GLY A 6 -26.96 -19.40 -19.69
CA GLY A 6 -28.05 -18.73 -19.00
C GLY A 6 -27.86 -18.72 -17.48
N ALA A 7 -27.49 -19.86 -16.89
CA ALA A 7 -27.15 -19.97 -15.47
C ALA A 7 -25.99 -19.06 -15.08
N LEU A 8 -24.88 -19.06 -15.85
CA LEU A 8 -23.74 -18.18 -15.61
C LEU A 8 -24.14 -16.70 -15.65
N THR A 9 -24.94 -16.30 -16.66
CA THR A 9 -25.43 -14.93 -16.76
C THR A 9 -26.25 -14.52 -15.53
N LEU A 10 -27.16 -15.39 -15.07
CA LEU A 10 -27.95 -15.14 -13.87
C LEU A 10 -27.07 -15.04 -12.62
N ILE A 11 -26.10 -15.94 -12.46
CA ILE A 11 -25.15 -15.96 -11.34
C ILE A 11 -24.33 -14.67 -11.33
N LEU A 12 -23.76 -14.27 -12.46
CA LEU A 12 -22.98 -13.03 -12.59
C LEU A 12 -23.84 -11.81 -12.33
N ASN A 13 -25.05 -11.76 -12.88
CA ASN A 13 -25.97 -10.65 -12.66
C ASN A 13 -26.29 -10.47 -11.15
N ARG A 14 -26.53 -11.55 -10.44
CA ARG A 14 -26.75 -11.54 -8.98
C ARG A 14 -25.48 -11.14 -8.22
N ARG A 15 -24.32 -11.72 -8.56
CA ARG A 15 -23.05 -11.43 -7.87
C ARG A 15 -22.58 -9.97 -8.07
N LEU A 16 -22.84 -9.39 -9.23
CA LEU A 16 -22.50 -8.01 -9.54
C LEU A 16 -23.58 -6.99 -9.11
N ALA A 17 -24.64 -7.42 -8.44
CA ALA A 17 -25.70 -6.53 -7.98
C ALA A 17 -25.17 -5.44 -7.05
N LEU A 18 -24.31 -5.82 -6.09
CA LEU A 18 -23.70 -4.88 -5.15
C LEU A 18 -22.80 -3.84 -5.86
N LEU A 19 -22.00 -4.24 -6.88
CA LEU A 19 -21.18 -3.29 -7.63
C LEU A 19 -22.01 -2.23 -8.36
N ARG A 20 -23.24 -2.57 -8.76
CA ARG A 20 -24.14 -1.62 -9.41
C ARG A 20 -24.86 -0.69 -8.44
N ALA A 21 -25.01 -1.12 -7.19
CA ALA A 21 -25.56 -0.30 -6.10
C ALA A 21 -24.52 0.59 -5.42
N ALA A 22 -23.23 0.33 -5.67
CA ALA A 22 -22.10 1.00 -5.07
C ALA A 22 -21.95 2.45 -5.55
N ALA A 23 -21.26 3.28 -4.75
CA ALA A 23 -20.95 4.65 -5.11
C ALA A 23 -20.11 4.74 -6.40
N ALA A 24 -20.38 5.78 -7.19
CA ALA A 24 -19.66 6.03 -8.43
C ALA A 24 -18.23 6.47 -8.17
N GLU A 25 -17.30 6.04 -9.01
CA GLU A 25 -15.91 6.48 -8.99
C GLU A 25 -15.37 6.59 -10.42
N PRO A 26 -14.86 7.75 -10.86
CA PRO A 26 -14.33 7.91 -12.20
C PRO A 26 -12.98 7.20 -12.34
N ARG A 27 -12.88 6.23 -13.25
CA ARG A 27 -11.66 5.45 -13.55
C ARG A 27 -11.40 5.34 -15.05
N THR A 28 -11.82 6.34 -15.82
CA THR A 28 -11.82 6.29 -17.30
C THR A 28 -10.70 7.07 -17.97
N GLY A 29 -9.85 7.81 -17.22
CA GLY A 29 -8.73 8.55 -17.80
C GLY A 29 -7.52 7.67 -18.13
N ASP A 30 -6.65 8.17 -19.02
CA ASP A 30 -5.36 7.59 -19.41
C ASP A 30 -5.40 6.11 -19.79
N TRP A 31 -6.13 5.80 -20.85
CA TRP A 31 -6.29 4.43 -21.36
C TRP A 31 -4.96 3.77 -21.74
N GLY A 32 -3.97 4.55 -22.21
CA GLY A 32 -2.63 4.05 -22.56
C GLY A 32 -1.88 3.48 -21.35
N ALA A 33 -1.82 4.25 -20.27
CA ALA A 33 -1.18 3.81 -19.01
C ALA A 33 -1.92 2.62 -18.40
N ARG A 34 -3.26 2.60 -18.44
CA ARG A 34 -4.08 1.47 -17.96
C ARG A 34 -3.83 0.20 -18.77
N LEU A 35 -3.78 0.31 -20.10
CA LEU A 35 -3.46 -0.83 -20.96
C LEU A 35 -2.04 -1.33 -20.71
N LYS A 36 -1.06 -0.45 -20.59
CA LYS A 36 0.32 -0.81 -20.23
C LYS A 36 0.35 -1.57 -18.90
N ARG A 37 -0.38 -1.10 -17.87
CA ARG A 37 -0.47 -1.76 -16.57
C ARG A 37 -1.12 -3.13 -16.67
N LEU A 38 -2.21 -3.26 -17.45
CA LEU A 38 -2.87 -4.54 -17.72
C LEU A 38 -1.92 -5.52 -18.41
N LEU A 39 -1.17 -5.07 -19.41
CA LEU A 39 -0.19 -5.91 -20.12
C LEU A 39 0.96 -6.35 -19.21
N VAL A 40 1.53 -5.44 -18.40
CA VAL A 40 2.69 -5.75 -17.56
C VAL A 40 2.30 -6.57 -16.32
N ILE A 41 1.28 -6.15 -15.58
CA ILE A 41 0.87 -6.79 -14.32
C ILE A 41 -0.13 -7.92 -14.58
N GLY A 42 -1.18 -7.66 -15.37
CA GLY A 42 -2.24 -8.64 -15.64
C GLY A 42 -1.74 -9.80 -16.49
N PHE A 43 -1.35 -9.56 -17.72
CA PHE A 43 -0.91 -10.61 -18.63
C PHE A 43 0.56 -11.01 -18.41
N GLY A 44 1.47 -10.06 -18.20
CA GLY A 44 2.88 -10.33 -17.95
C GLY A 44 3.19 -10.86 -16.56
N GLN A 45 2.23 -10.87 -15.65
CA GLN A 45 2.32 -11.44 -14.29
C GLN A 45 3.55 -10.96 -13.50
N SER A 46 4.04 -9.71 -13.74
CA SER A 46 5.33 -9.20 -13.27
C SER A 46 5.48 -9.18 -11.74
N ARG A 47 4.37 -9.13 -10.99
CA ARG A 47 4.37 -9.18 -9.52
C ARG A 47 4.36 -10.61 -8.94
N GLN A 48 4.08 -11.63 -9.74
CA GLN A 48 3.99 -13.01 -9.25
C GLN A 48 5.34 -13.59 -8.80
N PRO A 49 6.46 -13.42 -9.54
CA PRO A 49 7.77 -13.99 -9.20
C PRO A 49 8.38 -13.47 -7.89
N ARG A 50 7.81 -12.44 -7.25
CA ARG A 50 8.22 -11.98 -5.91
C ARG A 50 8.24 -13.11 -4.86
N TYR A 51 7.42 -14.15 -5.07
CA TYR A 51 7.45 -15.43 -4.35
C TYR A 51 7.77 -16.53 -5.35
N LEU A 52 9.05 -16.81 -5.56
CA LEU A 52 9.58 -17.54 -6.73
C LEU A 52 8.77 -18.81 -7.07
N VAL A 53 8.73 -19.80 -6.17
CA VAL A 53 8.06 -21.08 -6.44
C VAL A 53 6.55 -20.88 -6.66
N ALA A 54 5.88 -20.16 -5.77
CA ALA A 54 4.43 -19.95 -5.90
C ALA A 54 4.08 -19.10 -7.11
N GLY A 55 4.93 -18.12 -7.43
CA GLY A 55 4.76 -17.24 -8.58
C GLY A 55 4.96 -17.96 -9.90
N LEU A 56 6.01 -18.77 -10.03
CA LEU A 56 6.27 -19.55 -11.24
C LEU A 56 5.14 -20.56 -11.50
N VAL A 57 4.70 -21.29 -10.46
CA VAL A 57 3.54 -22.19 -10.59
C VAL A 57 2.31 -21.44 -11.06
N HIS A 58 2.04 -20.24 -10.50
CA HIS A 58 0.89 -19.43 -10.94
C HIS A 58 1.05 -18.96 -12.39
N VAL A 59 2.25 -18.52 -12.81
CA VAL A 59 2.51 -18.09 -14.19
C VAL A 59 2.27 -19.24 -15.17
N VAL A 60 2.71 -20.45 -14.84
CA VAL A 60 2.47 -21.66 -15.67
C VAL A 60 0.97 -21.96 -15.77
N LEU A 61 0.25 -21.93 -14.64
CA LEU A 61 -1.20 -22.18 -14.64
C LEU A 61 -1.96 -21.10 -15.41
N PHE A 62 -1.57 -19.82 -15.29
CA PHE A 62 -2.18 -18.72 -16.01
C PHE A 62 -1.92 -18.78 -17.52
N ALA A 63 -0.66 -18.98 -17.92
CA ALA A 63 -0.29 -19.10 -19.33
C ALA A 63 -0.97 -20.33 -19.98
N GLY A 64 -1.00 -21.45 -19.24
CA GLY A 64 -1.73 -22.63 -19.65
C GLY A 64 -3.23 -22.37 -19.80
N PHE A 65 -3.85 -21.67 -18.84
CA PHE A 65 -5.25 -21.27 -18.92
C PHE A 65 -5.53 -20.45 -20.19
N MET A 66 -4.72 -19.44 -20.48
CA MET A 66 -4.89 -18.60 -21.67
C MET A 66 -4.77 -19.40 -22.97
N LEU A 67 -3.75 -20.26 -23.07
CA LEU A 67 -3.50 -21.09 -24.25
C LEU A 67 -4.59 -22.15 -24.46
N LEU A 68 -4.98 -22.84 -23.39
CA LEU A 68 -5.94 -23.92 -23.41
C LEU A 68 -7.39 -23.43 -23.51
N SER A 69 -7.67 -22.16 -23.21
CA SER A 69 -8.99 -21.55 -23.44
C SER A 69 -9.40 -21.63 -24.91
N LEU A 70 -8.44 -21.44 -25.83
CA LEU A 70 -8.70 -21.54 -27.27
C LEU A 70 -9.17 -22.94 -27.64
N ARG A 71 -8.56 -23.98 -27.06
CA ARG A 71 -8.98 -25.38 -27.23
C ARG A 71 -10.39 -25.60 -26.66
N SER A 72 -10.64 -25.17 -25.47
CA SER A 72 -11.96 -25.33 -24.84
C SER A 72 -13.06 -24.62 -25.64
N MET A 73 -12.79 -23.42 -26.16
CA MET A 73 -13.71 -22.71 -27.05
C MET A 73 -13.95 -23.46 -28.35
N SER A 74 -12.90 -24.03 -28.97
CA SER A 74 -13.02 -24.78 -30.19
C SER A 74 -13.79 -26.11 -30.00
N LEU A 75 -13.62 -26.79 -28.87
CA LEU A 75 -14.42 -27.97 -28.51
C LEU A 75 -15.90 -27.65 -28.31
N ILE A 76 -16.21 -26.50 -27.69
CA ILE A 76 -17.60 -26.02 -27.55
C ILE A 76 -18.22 -25.73 -28.93
N ALA A 77 -17.44 -25.21 -29.87
CA ALA A 77 -17.90 -24.85 -31.20
C ALA A 77 -17.97 -26.05 -32.17
N GLU A 78 -17.23 -27.15 -31.91
CA GLU A 78 -17.13 -28.33 -32.77
C GLU A 78 -18.47 -28.89 -33.24
N PRO A 79 -19.54 -28.99 -32.43
CA PRO A 79 -20.85 -29.48 -32.87
C PRO A 79 -21.53 -28.57 -33.93
N PHE A 80 -21.15 -27.28 -34.00
CA PHE A 80 -21.73 -26.29 -34.92
C PHE A 80 -20.87 -26.08 -36.16
N TRP A 81 -19.54 -26.27 -36.02
CA TRP A 81 -18.55 -26.16 -37.08
C TRP A 81 -17.57 -27.33 -37.02
N PRO A 82 -17.93 -28.50 -37.61
CA PRO A 82 -17.08 -29.70 -37.57
C PRO A 82 -15.68 -29.42 -38.11
N GLY A 83 -14.67 -29.84 -37.34
CA GLY A 83 -13.26 -29.64 -37.67
C GLY A 83 -12.62 -28.35 -37.11
N ILE A 84 -13.38 -27.41 -36.49
CA ILE A 84 -12.85 -26.18 -35.91
C ILE A 84 -11.88 -26.47 -34.74
N SER A 85 -12.00 -27.61 -34.10
CA SER A 85 -11.09 -28.02 -33.02
C SER A 85 -9.70 -28.45 -33.53
N ASN A 86 -9.52 -28.64 -34.83
CA ASN A 86 -8.22 -28.91 -35.45
C ASN A 86 -7.57 -27.58 -35.90
N ILE A 87 -6.87 -26.92 -34.99
CA ILE A 87 -6.21 -25.61 -35.24
C ILE A 87 -4.84 -25.77 -35.93
N GLY A 88 -4.39 -27.03 -36.15
CA GLY A 88 -3.11 -27.38 -36.79
C GLY A 88 -2.07 -27.97 -35.84
N GLU A 89 -1.11 -28.68 -36.45
CA GLU A 89 -0.08 -29.43 -35.72
C GLU A 89 0.78 -28.61 -34.75
N PRO A 90 1.25 -27.39 -35.10
CA PRO A 90 2.03 -26.58 -34.16
C PRO A 90 1.26 -26.24 -32.87
N TYR A 91 -0.01 -25.88 -33.00
CA TYR A 91 -0.85 -25.59 -31.83
C TYR A 91 -1.10 -26.87 -31.03
N THR A 92 -1.35 -27.98 -31.67
CA THR A 92 -1.58 -29.28 -31.03
C THR A 92 -0.39 -29.70 -30.18
N PHE A 93 0.84 -29.59 -30.68
CA PHE A 93 2.06 -29.85 -29.90
C PHE A 93 2.21 -28.95 -28.70
N ILE A 94 2.09 -27.60 -28.88
CA ILE A 94 2.21 -26.61 -27.80
C ILE A 94 1.13 -26.84 -26.73
N ARG A 95 -0.09 -27.18 -27.15
CA ARG A 95 -1.21 -27.48 -26.27
C ARG A 95 -0.96 -28.68 -25.37
N HIS A 96 -0.46 -29.78 -25.92
CA HIS A 96 -0.14 -30.97 -25.12
C HIS A 96 0.98 -30.70 -24.10
N MET A 97 2.01 -29.96 -24.49
CA MET A 97 3.06 -29.51 -23.57
C MET A 97 2.50 -28.61 -22.47
N ALA A 98 1.63 -27.66 -22.81
CA ALA A 98 0.99 -26.79 -21.84
C ALA A 98 0.08 -27.56 -20.87
N ALA A 99 -0.70 -28.53 -21.36
CA ALA A 99 -1.54 -29.38 -20.51
C ALA A 99 -0.72 -30.21 -19.52
N ALA A 100 0.41 -30.79 -19.97
CA ALA A 100 1.33 -31.49 -19.07
C ALA A 100 1.93 -30.57 -18.00
N LEU A 101 2.38 -29.37 -18.38
CA LEU A 101 2.90 -28.37 -17.43
C LEU A 101 1.84 -27.91 -16.44
N VAL A 102 0.59 -27.72 -16.88
CA VAL A 102 -0.55 -27.39 -16.01
C VAL A 102 -0.81 -28.49 -14.99
N LEU A 103 -0.79 -29.78 -15.42
CA LEU A 103 -0.94 -30.91 -14.49
C LEU A 103 0.14 -30.94 -13.42
N VAL A 104 1.41 -30.75 -13.81
CA VAL A 104 2.53 -30.63 -12.87
C VAL A 104 2.34 -29.43 -11.94
N GLY A 105 1.95 -28.28 -12.49
CA GLY A 105 1.64 -27.08 -11.72
C GLY A 105 0.53 -27.30 -10.69
N CYS A 106 -0.55 -27.97 -11.06
CA CYS A 106 -1.64 -28.34 -10.16
C CYS A 106 -1.16 -29.28 -9.04
N ALA A 107 -0.33 -30.28 -9.37
CA ALA A 107 0.24 -31.19 -8.37
C ALA A 107 1.13 -30.45 -7.37
N ILE A 108 2.03 -29.58 -7.84
CA ILE A 108 2.89 -28.75 -6.97
C ILE A 108 2.05 -27.81 -6.10
N ALA A 109 1.01 -27.16 -6.68
CA ALA A 109 0.14 -26.25 -5.94
C ALA A 109 -0.65 -26.98 -4.84
N ALA A 110 -1.18 -28.19 -5.14
CA ALA A 110 -1.87 -29.04 -4.18
C ALA A 110 -0.92 -29.53 -3.07
N TRP A 111 0.26 -30.02 -3.43
CA TRP A 111 1.31 -30.42 -2.48
C TRP A 111 1.67 -29.29 -1.53
N ARG A 112 1.95 -28.10 -2.07
CA ARG A 112 2.28 -26.94 -1.25
C ARG A 112 1.16 -26.57 -0.27
N ARG A 113 -0.11 -26.77 -0.65
CA ARG A 113 -1.25 -26.41 0.19
C ARG A 113 -1.57 -27.46 1.25
N VAL A 114 -1.38 -28.74 0.93
CA VAL A 114 -1.75 -29.84 1.84
C VAL A 114 -0.57 -30.24 2.74
N VAL A 115 0.66 -30.29 2.19
CA VAL A 115 1.85 -30.81 2.88
C VAL A 115 2.73 -29.68 3.41
N VAL A 116 3.21 -28.77 2.56
CA VAL A 116 4.16 -27.70 2.93
C VAL A 116 3.52 -26.67 3.86
N ARG A 117 2.24 -26.33 3.58
CA ARG A 117 1.43 -25.39 4.39
C ARG A 117 2.17 -24.11 4.74
N PRO A 118 2.58 -23.25 3.78
CA PRO A 118 3.27 -22.00 4.06
C PRO A 118 2.51 -21.16 5.09
N ALA A 119 3.22 -20.53 6.04
CA ALA A 119 2.62 -19.77 7.14
C ALA A 119 1.60 -18.70 6.67
N ARG A 120 1.87 -18.03 5.53
CA ARG A 120 0.97 -17.02 4.97
C ARG A 120 -0.42 -17.55 4.55
N TYR A 121 -0.62 -18.89 4.44
CA TYR A 121 -1.95 -19.48 4.19
C TYR A 121 -2.76 -19.67 5.47
N HIS A 122 -2.12 -19.57 6.63
CA HIS A 122 -2.74 -19.71 7.94
C HIS A 122 -2.74 -18.33 8.59
N ASP A 123 -3.82 -17.58 8.40
CA ASP A 123 -4.02 -16.32 9.09
C ASP A 123 -4.52 -16.61 10.51
N ARG A 124 -3.94 -15.96 11.53
CA ARG A 124 -4.33 -16.16 12.94
C ARG A 124 -5.77 -15.73 13.24
N HIS A 125 -6.33 -14.86 12.40
CA HIS A 125 -7.72 -14.38 12.51
C HIS A 125 -8.69 -15.17 11.62
N ALA A 126 -8.20 -16.15 10.84
CA ALA A 126 -9.07 -16.93 9.96
C ALA A 126 -9.84 -18.01 10.72
N THR A 127 -11.15 -17.96 10.64
CA THR A 127 -12.04 -18.98 11.20
C THR A 127 -12.24 -20.18 10.27
N VAL A 128 -11.99 -20.02 8.96
CA VAL A 128 -12.22 -21.04 7.93
C VAL A 128 -10.98 -21.24 7.06
N SER A 129 -10.63 -22.51 6.81
CA SER A 129 -9.55 -22.87 5.88
C SER A 129 -10.08 -23.06 4.46
N HIS A 130 -9.65 -22.22 3.53
CA HIS A 130 -9.96 -22.34 2.10
C HIS A 130 -9.12 -23.41 1.36
N THR A 131 -8.48 -24.33 2.08
CA THR A 131 -7.67 -25.40 1.49
C THR A 131 -8.52 -26.38 0.68
N LYS A 132 -9.69 -26.79 1.21
CA LYS A 132 -10.59 -27.73 0.52
C LYS A 132 -11.07 -27.17 -0.82
N GLU A 133 -11.49 -25.90 -0.85
CA GLU A 133 -11.91 -25.21 -2.08
C GLU A 133 -10.78 -25.18 -3.11
N ALA A 134 -9.55 -24.82 -2.70
CA ALA A 134 -8.43 -24.76 -3.59
C ALA A 134 -8.06 -26.14 -4.19
N VAL A 135 -8.08 -27.18 -3.37
CA VAL A 135 -7.81 -28.56 -3.84
C VAL A 135 -8.90 -29.00 -4.82
N ALA A 136 -10.17 -28.72 -4.54
CA ALA A 136 -11.28 -29.05 -5.44
C ALA A 136 -11.12 -28.39 -6.81
N ILE A 137 -10.73 -27.10 -6.86
CA ILE A 137 -10.50 -26.40 -8.13
C ILE A 137 -9.29 -26.96 -8.87
N LEU A 138 -8.16 -27.24 -8.18
CA LEU A 138 -6.97 -27.86 -8.81
C LEU A 138 -7.30 -29.25 -9.36
N SER A 139 -8.14 -30.02 -8.66
CA SER A 139 -8.62 -31.33 -9.14
C SER A 139 -9.49 -31.18 -10.39
N LEU A 140 -10.36 -30.18 -10.42
CA LEU A 140 -11.22 -29.90 -11.58
C LEU A 140 -10.39 -29.46 -12.81
N ILE A 141 -9.39 -28.60 -12.61
CA ILE A 141 -8.45 -28.24 -13.69
C ILE A 141 -7.70 -29.46 -14.20
N SER A 142 -7.19 -30.30 -13.30
CA SER A 142 -6.51 -31.55 -13.67
C SER A 142 -7.43 -32.50 -14.45
N PHE A 143 -8.70 -32.61 -14.03
CA PHE A 143 -9.71 -33.41 -14.72
C PHE A 143 -9.95 -32.90 -16.16
N LEU A 144 -10.03 -31.58 -16.36
CA LEU A 144 -10.18 -30.98 -17.69
C LEU A 144 -9.00 -31.35 -18.61
N MET A 145 -7.77 -31.34 -18.09
CA MET A 145 -6.58 -31.71 -18.85
C MET A 145 -6.58 -33.18 -19.21
N ILE A 146 -6.96 -34.06 -18.29
CA ILE A 146 -7.06 -35.52 -18.51
C ILE A 146 -8.17 -35.83 -19.51
N ALA A 147 -9.33 -35.15 -19.42
CA ALA A 147 -10.42 -35.34 -20.36
C ALA A 147 -10.04 -34.89 -21.80
N ASP A 148 -9.30 -33.76 -21.93
CA ASP A 148 -8.80 -33.31 -23.24
C ASP A 148 -7.79 -34.32 -23.84
N ALA A 149 -6.87 -34.83 -23.03
CA ALA A 149 -5.95 -35.87 -23.45
C ALA A 149 -6.67 -37.19 -23.87
N ALA A 150 -7.70 -37.60 -23.11
CA ALA A 150 -8.50 -38.75 -23.44
C ALA A 150 -9.30 -38.58 -24.76
N PHE A 151 -9.70 -37.35 -25.08
CA PHE A 151 -10.34 -37.02 -26.35
C PHE A 151 -9.38 -37.21 -27.53
N ASP A 152 -8.14 -36.75 -27.38
CA ASP A 152 -7.15 -36.84 -28.46
C ASP A 152 -6.55 -38.27 -28.64
N PHE A 153 -6.19 -38.90 -27.52
CA PHE A 153 -5.47 -40.20 -27.53
C PHE A 153 -6.39 -41.40 -27.30
N GLY A 154 -7.68 -41.19 -27.09
CA GLY A 154 -8.64 -42.29 -26.91
C GLY A 154 -8.73 -43.20 -28.13
N GLY A 155 -8.41 -44.50 -27.96
CA GLY A 155 -8.32 -45.47 -29.03
C GLY A 155 -9.64 -45.87 -29.69
N SER A 156 -10.80 -45.55 -29.05
CA SER A 156 -12.13 -45.89 -29.58
C SER A 156 -13.01 -44.63 -29.68
N GLU A 157 -13.95 -44.66 -30.62
CA GLU A 157 -14.94 -43.57 -30.78
C GLU A 157 -15.78 -43.34 -29.49
N GLY A 158 -16.08 -44.43 -28.78
CA GLY A 158 -16.79 -44.36 -27.51
C GLY A 158 -16.03 -43.55 -26.44
N VAL A 159 -14.72 -43.79 -26.29
CA VAL A 159 -13.85 -43.06 -25.37
C VAL A 159 -13.80 -41.57 -25.76
N ARG A 160 -13.66 -41.25 -27.03
CA ARG A 160 -13.64 -39.86 -27.52
C ARG A 160 -14.96 -39.14 -27.23
N LYS A 161 -16.10 -39.78 -27.47
CA LYS A 161 -17.42 -39.21 -27.15
C LYS A 161 -17.60 -38.93 -25.64
N VAL A 162 -17.22 -39.88 -24.81
CA VAL A 162 -17.28 -39.69 -23.33
C VAL A 162 -16.35 -38.58 -22.91
N ALA A 163 -15.11 -38.53 -23.38
CA ALA A 163 -14.13 -37.51 -23.07
C ALA A 163 -14.58 -36.11 -23.51
N PHE A 164 -15.19 -35.98 -24.69
CA PHE A 164 -15.79 -34.74 -25.17
C PHE A 164 -16.86 -34.19 -24.22
N TRP A 165 -17.83 -35.02 -23.84
CA TRP A 165 -18.90 -34.62 -22.97
C TRP A 165 -18.42 -34.34 -21.54
N ALA A 166 -17.46 -35.13 -21.03
CA ALA A 166 -16.84 -34.94 -19.73
C ALA A 166 -16.10 -33.60 -19.65
N HIS A 167 -15.28 -33.27 -20.65
CA HIS A 167 -14.57 -32.00 -20.74
C HIS A 167 -15.54 -30.81 -20.77
N ASN A 168 -16.48 -30.81 -21.72
CA ASN A 168 -17.40 -29.68 -21.88
C ASN A 168 -18.32 -29.48 -20.68
N SER A 169 -18.83 -30.57 -20.10
CA SER A 169 -19.68 -30.49 -18.89
C SER A 169 -18.90 -29.95 -17.68
N ALA A 170 -17.67 -30.44 -17.48
CA ALA A 170 -16.79 -29.97 -16.41
C ALA A 170 -16.40 -28.50 -16.60
N LEU A 171 -16.12 -28.05 -17.85
CA LEU A 171 -15.81 -26.66 -18.16
C LEU A 171 -17.00 -25.74 -17.86
N LEU A 172 -18.20 -26.09 -18.31
CA LEU A 172 -19.41 -25.30 -18.06
C LEU A 172 -19.75 -25.24 -16.55
N PHE A 173 -19.57 -26.36 -15.85
CA PHE A 173 -19.71 -26.41 -14.38
C PHE A 173 -18.65 -25.49 -13.72
N PHE A 174 -17.39 -25.57 -14.14
CA PHE A 174 -16.30 -24.74 -13.62
C PHE A 174 -16.60 -23.23 -13.77
N LEU A 175 -17.06 -22.81 -14.96
CA LEU A 175 -17.43 -21.41 -15.21
C LEU A 175 -18.55 -20.93 -14.26
N CYS A 176 -19.58 -21.76 -14.03
CA CYS A 176 -20.65 -21.43 -13.10
C CYS A 176 -20.21 -21.44 -11.63
N LEU A 177 -19.15 -22.20 -11.29
CA LEU A 177 -18.61 -22.29 -9.94
C LEU A 177 -17.76 -21.06 -9.55
N LEU A 178 -17.07 -20.43 -10.50
CA LEU A 178 -16.12 -19.32 -10.24
C LEU A 178 -16.72 -18.20 -9.36
N PRO A 179 -17.96 -17.69 -9.58
CA PRO A 179 -18.50 -16.58 -8.80
C PRO A 179 -18.91 -16.92 -7.36
N TYR A 180 -18.85 -18.20 -6.94
CA TYR A 180 -19.27 -18.61 -5.59
C TYR A 180 -18.18 -18.45 -4.52
N GLY A 181 -16.90 -18.35 -4.90
CA GLY A 181 -15.81 -18.31 -3.95
C GLY A 181 -14.65 -17.41 -4.38
N LYS A 182 -13.50 -17.65 -3.80
CA LYS A 182 -12.26 -16.86 -4.09
C LYS A 182 -11.78 -16.96 -5.54
N HIS A 183 -12.28 -17.94 -6.32
CA HIS A 183 -11.94 -18.10 -7.73
C HIS A 183 -12.67 -17.11 -8.64
N PHE A 184 -13.54 -16.27 -8.09
CA PHE A 184 -14.14 -15.15 -8.80
C PHE A 184 -13.08 -14.18 -9.37
N HIS A 185 -11.88 -14.16 -8.77
CA HIS A 185 -10.75 -13.39 -9.29
C HIS A 185 -10.37 -13.74 -10.74
N VAL A 186 -10.66 -14.94 -11.23
CA VAL A 186 -10.42 -15.31 -12.63
C VAL A 186 -11.15 -14.35 -13.58
N ILE A 187 -12.32 -13.88 -13.18
CA ILE A 187 -13.12 -12.91 -13.95
C ILE A 187 -12.74 -11.47 -13.57
N THR A 188 -12.50 -11.19 -12.30
CA THR A 188 -12.40 -9.81 -11.79
C THR A 188 -10.98 -9.26 -11.73
N ALA A 189 -9.93 -10.09 -11.68
CA ALA A 189 -8.56 -9.63 -11.48
C ALA A 189 -8.03 -8.76 -12.63
N LEU A 190 -8.27 -9.13 -13.89
CA LEU A 190 -7.84 -8.32 -15.04
C LEU A 190 -8.56 -6.96 -15.09
N PRO A 191 -9.90 -6.88 -14.97
CA PRO A 191 -10.59 -5.60 -14.77
C PRO A 191 -10.03 -4.81 -13.58
N ASN A 192 -9.76 -5.46 -12.45
CA ASN A 192 -9.21 -4.79 -11.27
C ASN A 192 -7.85 -4.14 -11.53
N VAL A 193 -6.95 -4.86 -12.19
CA VAL A 193 -5.63 -4.33 -12.59
C VAL A 193 -5.80 -3.17 -13.57
N PHE A 194 -6.71 -3.28 -14.54
CA PHE A 194 -6.97 -2.22 -15.51
C PHE A 194 -7.48 -0.93 -14.84
N PHE A 195 -8.45 -1.05 -13.93
CA PHE A 195 -9.04 0.09 -13.23
C PHE A 195 -8.29 0.51 -11.97
N SER A 196 -7.13 -0.08 -11.66
CA SER A 196 -6.33 0.35 -10.52
C SER A 196 -5.83 1.80 -10.65
N SER A 197 -5.60 2.45 -9.51
CA SER A 197 -5.12 3.84 -9.47
C SER A 197 -3.80 4.00 -10.21
N LEU A 198 -3.71 4.99 -11.07
CA LEU A 198 -2.47 5.41 -11.73
C LEU A 198 -1.67 6.40 -10.89
N LYS A 199 -2.30 7.01 -9.88
CA LYS A 199 -1.64 7.87 -8.90
C LYS A 199 -0.77 7.04 -7.95
N LEU A 200 0.17 7.69 -7.31
CA LEU A 200 0.98 7.11 -6.24
C LEU A 200 0.08 6.72 -5.05
N SER A 201 0.49 5.72 -4.29
CA SER A 201 -0.30 5.22 -3.15
C SER A 201 -0.44 6.21 -1.98
N GLY A 202 0.38 7.27 -1.96
CA GLY A 202 0.30 8.34 -0.97
C GLY A 202 -0.88 9.31 -1.16
N VAL A 203 -1.52 9.30 -2.33
CA VAL A 203 -2.70 10.12 -2.59
C VAL A 203 -3.92 9.45 -2.00
N VAL A 204 -4.43 9.98 -0.90
CA VAL A 204 -5.74 9.58 -0.35
C VAL A 204 -6.82 10.34 -1.11
N LYS A 205 -7.84 9.63 -1.59
CA LYS A 205 -8.96 10.27 -2.25
C LYS A 205 -9.75 11.11 -1.25
N PRO A 206 -10.27 12.27 -1.67
CA PRO A 206 -11.31 12.93 -0.90
C PRO A 206 -12.50 11.97 -0.73
N PRO A 207 -13.35 12.16 0.28
CA PRO A 207 -14.64 11.46 0.35
C PRO A 207 -15.35 11.51 -1.00
N SER A 208 -16.06 10.46 -1.38
CA SER A 208 -16.68 10.31 -2.73
C SER A 208 -17.77 11.33 -3.05
N TYR A 209 -17.89 12.37 -2.27
CA TYR A 209 -18.82 13.48 -2.33
C TYR A 209 -18.16 14.68 -3.01
N SER A 210 -18.93 15.54 -3.62
CA SER A 210 -18.38 16.74 -4.23
C SER A 210 -17.66 17.57 -3.17
N GLU A 211 -16.44 18.00 -3.48
CA GLU A 211 -15.59 18.80 -2.58
C GLU A 211 -16.27 20.11 -2.09
N SER A 212 -17.38 20.49 -2.70
CA SER A 212 -18.10 21.74 -2.41
C SER A 212 -19.08 21.69 -1.23
N ASP A 213 -19.40 20.51 -0.67
CA ASP A 213 -20.48 20.37 0.32
C ASP A 213 -20.16 19.33 1.42
N PHE A 214 -18.95 19.40 1.99
CA PHE A 214 -18.59 18.52 3.11
C PHE A 214 -19.58 18.67 4.30
N ASP A 215 -20.02 19.89 4.58
CA ASP A 215 -20.95 20.20 5.67
C ASP A 215 -22.40 19.76 5.42
N ALA A 216 -22.73 19.40 4.17
CA ALA A 216 -24.07 18.96 3.78
C ALA A 216 -24.25 17.43 3.86
N LEU A 217 -23.23 16.68 4.26
CA LEU A 217 -23.27 15.22 4.30
C LEU A 217 -23.97 14.71 5.56
N GLU A 218 -24.89 13.78 5.41
CA GLU A 218 -25.52 13.07 6.53
C GLU A 218 -24.53 12.14 7.25
N THR A 219 -23.57 11.55 6.52
CA THR A 219 -22.51 10.70 7.07
C THR A 219 -21.24 10.81 6.23
N VAL A 220 -20.08 10.83 6.88
CA VAL A 220 -18.77 10.89 6.23
C VAL A 220 -18.12 9.51 6.28
N GLY A 221 -17.68 9.00 5.14
CA GLY A 221 -16.96 7.72 5.08
C GLY A 221 -17.85 6.52 4.76
N VAL A 222 -17.42 5.33 5.18
CA VAL A 222 -18.02 4.04 4.84
C VAL A 222 -18.43 3.30 6.11
N SER A 223 -19.73 3.10 6.31
CA SER A 223 -20.30 2.30 7.40
C SER A 223 -20.81 0.93 6.93
N LYS A 224 -21.28 0.83 5.70
CA LYS A 224 -21.90 -0.36 5.10
C LYS A 224 -21.36 -0.64 3.69
N LEU A 225 -21.69 -1.79 3.14
CA LEU A 225 -21.16 -2.25 1.84
C LEU A 225 -21.50 -1.32 0.67
N GLU A 226 -22.67 -0.71 0.69
CA GLU A 226 -23.18 0.17 -0.37
C GLU A 226 -22.47 1.53 -0.41
N ASP A 227 -21.85 1.95 0.69
CA ASP A 227 -21.08 3.20 0.77
C ASP A 227 -19.73 3.10 0.06
N PHE A 228 -19.22 1.86 -0.12
CA PHE A 228 -18.03 1.67 -0.94
C PHE A 228 -18.27 2.05 -2.39
N THR A 229 -17.20 2.53 -3.05
CA THR A 229 -17.23 2.69 -4.50
C THR A 229 -17.22 1.35 -5.21
N TRP A 230 -17.70 1.31 -6.46
CA TRP A 230 -17.65 0.09 -7.28
C TRP A 230 -16.22 -0.47 -7.42
N LYS A 231 -15.20 0.42 -7.42
CA LYS A 231 -13.80 0.00 -7.52
C LYS A 231 -13.31 -0.65 -6.23
N GLN A 232 -13.68 -0.11 -5.07
CA GLN A 232 -13.35 -0.70 -3.77
C GLN A 232 -13.99 -2.09 -3.60
N LEU A 233 -15.22 -2.27 -4.08
CA LEU A 233 -15.86 -3.58 -4.10
C LEU A 233 -15.26 -4.54 -5.13
N LEU A 234 -14.81 -4.03 -6.29
CA LEU A 234 -14.09 -4.84 -7.28
C LEU A 234 -12.77 -5.35 -6.70
N ASP A 235 -12.07 -4.56 -5.87
CA ASP A 235 -10.88 -4.99 -5.12
C ASP A 235 -11.20 -6.17 -4.19
N VAL A 236 -12.31 -6.10 -3.47
CA VAL A 236 -12.79 -7.16 -2.58
C VAL A 236 -13.05 -8.46 -3.35
N TYR A 237 -13.72 -8.38 -4.50
CA TYR A 237 -14.03 -9.52 -5.35
C TYR A 237 -12.81 -10.11 -6.07
N SER A 238 -11.77 -9.30 -6.26
CA SER A 238 -10.53 -9.71 -6.94
C SER A 238 -9.51 -10.35 -6.00
N CYS A 239 -9.79 -10.40 -4.70
CA CYS A 239 -8.88 -11.00 -3.74
C CYS A 239 -8.74 -12.51 -3.94
N VAL A 240 -7.51 -12.95 -4.20
CA VAL A 240 -7.16 -14.36 -4.42
C VAL A 240 -6.82 -15.12 -3.15
N ASP A 241 -6.93 -14.47 -1.99
CA ASP A 241 -6.62 -15.09 -0.69
C ASP A 241 -5.20 -15.68 -0.62
N CYS A 242 -4.21 -14.98 -1.20
CA CYS A 242 -2.83 -15.47 -1.27
C CYS A 242 -1.97 -15.17 -0.03
N GLY A 243 -2.42 -14.30 0.87
CA GLY A 243 -1.76 -13.94 2.13
C GLY A 243 -0.55 -12.99 2.02
N ARG A 244 -0.15 -12.54 0.82
CA ARG A 244 1.04 -11.68 0.64
C ARG A 244 0.90 -10.33 1.35
N CYS A 245 -0.28 -9.77 1.41
CA CYS A 245 -0.55 -8.50 2.07
C CYS A 245 -0.31 -8.57 3.59
N SER A 246 -0.76 -9.63 4.27
CA SER A 246 -0.48 -9.86 5.69
C SER A 246 0.98 -10.21 5.95
N ASP A 247 1.62 -11.00 5.07
CA ASP A 247 3.03 -11.37 5.16
C ASP A 247 3.98 -10.15 5.11
N HIS A 248 3.57 -9.09 4.41
CA HIS A 248 4.33 -7.83 4.33
C HIS A 248 3.85 -6.75 5.31
N CYS A 249 2.71 -6.94 5.99
CA CYS A 249 2.13 -5.95 6.87
C CYS A 249 2.90 -5.87 8.21
N PRO A 250 3.40 -4.67 8.59
CA PRO A 250 4.08 -4.49 9.89
C PRO A 250 3.15 -4.73 11.07
N ALA A 251 1.90 -4.25 11.01
CA ALA A 251 0.90 -4.47 12.05
C ALA A 251 0.58 -5.96 12.23
N TYR A 252 0.48 -6.72 11.14
CA TYR A 252 0.32 -8.17 11.23
C TYR A 252 1.56 -8.85 11.83
N ALA A 253 2.76 -8.41 11.47
CA ALA A 253 4.01 -8.95 12.02
C ALA A 253 4.16 -8.66 13.52
N SER A 254 3.73 -7.49 13.98
CA SER A 254 3.72 -7.09 15.41
C SER A 254 2.63 -7.78 16.23
N LYS A 255 1.78 -8.60 15.58
CA LYS A 255 0.60 -9.26 16.13
C LYS A 255 -0.48 -8.30 16.63
N SER A 256 -0.53 -7.09 16.07
CA SER A 256 -1.68 -6.19 16.23
C SER A 256 -2.95 -6.79 15.61
N PRO A 257 -4.15 -6.30 15.96
CA PRO A 257 -5.43 -6.83 15.46
C PRO A 257 -5.57 -6.89 13.94
N LEU A 258 -4.91 -6.00 13.19
CA LEU A 258 -5.03 -5.91 11.74
C LEU A 258 -4.41 -7.09 10.99
N SER A 259 -5.22 -7.71 10.14
CA SER A 259 -4.77 -8.52 9.00
C SER A 259 -5.37 -7.94 7.70
N PRO A 260 -4.57 -7.34 6.80
CA PRO A 260 -5.11 -6.83 5.53
C PRO A 260 -5.79 -7.91 4.68
N ARG A 261 -5.33 -9.16 4.78
CA ARG A 261 -5.98 -10.31 4.17
C ARG A 261 -7.39 -10.51 4.72
N MET A 262 -7.54 -10.55 6.05
CA MET A 262 -8.83 -10.79 6.70
C MET A 262 -9.78 -9.62 6.54
N LEU A 263 -9.31 -8.37 6.57
CA LEU A 263 -10.10 -7.20 6.23
C LEU A 263 -10.82 -7.39 4.89
N ASN A 264 -10.11 -7.88 3.88
CA ASN A 264 -10.66 -8.13 2.55
C ASN A 264 -11.60 -9.36 2.50
N ILE A 265 -11.25 -10.42 3.24
CA ILE A 265 -12.05 -11.65 3.29
C ILE A 265 -13.35 -11.41 4.05
N LYS A 266 -13.31 -10.77 5.22
CA LYS A 266 -14.50 -10.41 6.02
C LYS A 266 -15.47 -9.55 5.20
N THR A 267 -14.96 -8.52 4.51
CA THR A 267 -15.79 -7.67 3.62
C THR A 267 -16.41 -8.47 2.49
N ARG A 268 -15.65 -9.39 1.86
CA ARG A 268 -16.19 -10.27 0.81
C ARG A 268 -17.26 -11.21 1.33
N ASP A 269 -17.03 -11.82 2.47
CA ASP A 269 -17.95 -12.80 3.05
C ASP A 269 -19.26 -12.11 3.46
N ALA A 270 -19.18 -10.90 4.06
CA ALA A 270 -20.34 -10.05 4.29
C ALA A 270 -21.09 -9.69 2.98
N ALA A 271 -20.34 -9.33 1.92
CA ALA A 271 -20.94 -9.06 0.61
C ALA A 271 -21.63 -10.29 0.00
N PHE A 272 -21.08 -11.49 0.22
CA PHE A 272 -21.68 -12.74 -0.27
C PHE A 272 -22.90 -13.16 0.54
N GLU A 273 -22.92 -12.86 1.82
CA GLU A 273 -24.05 -13.11 2.73
C GLU A 273 -25.21 -12.14 2.48
N HIS A 274 -24.90 -10.83 2.38
CA HIS A 274 -25.93 -9.81 2.19
C HIS A 274 -26.50 -9.78 0.77
N TYR A 275 -25.69 -10.15 -0.24
CA TYR A 275 -26.05 -10.23 -1.65
C TYR A 275 -25.87 -11.66 -2.19
N PRO A 276 -26.70 -12.61 -1.74
CA PRO A 276 -26.56 -14.02 -2.12
C PRO A 276 -26.91 -14.26 -3.59
N ILE A 277 -26.23 -15.23 -4.22
CA ILE A 277 -26.57 -15.67 -5.58
C ILE A 277 -27.95 -16.33 -5.61
N LYS A 278 -28.33 -17.03 -4.53
CA LYS A 278 -29.65 -17.68 -4.36
C LYS A 278 -30.37 -17.05 -3.18
N GLY A 279 -31.66 -16.78 -3.35
CA GLY A 279 -32.47 -16.13 -2.34
C GLY A 279 -32.62 -14.62 -2.53
N GLU A 280 -33.10 -13.94 -1.52
CA GLU A 280 -33.32 -12.51 -1.49
C GLU A 280 -32.09 -11.78 -0.92
N ILE A 281 -31.92 -10.52 -1.30
CA ILE A 281 -30.93 -9.62 -0.68
C ILE A 281 -31.34 -9.44 0.79
N THR A 282 -30.39 -9.61 1.71
CA THR A 282 -30.65 -9.46 3.15
C THR A 282 -31.05 -8.01 3.44
N PRO A 283 -32.22 -7.78 4.06
CA PRO A 283 -32.64 -6.42 4.43
C PRO A 283 -31.65 -5.75 5.38
N PRO A 284 -31.43 -4.43 5.29
CA PRO A 284 -30.45 -3.71 6.09
C PRO A 284 -30.53 -3.97 7.60
N GLU A 285 -31.75 -4.02 8.15
CA GLU A 285 -32.02 -4.23 9.58
C GLU A 285 -31.65 -5.64 10.10
N LYS A 286 -31.27 -6.55 9.21
CA LYS A 286 -30.84 -7.93 9.55
C LYS A 286 -29.37 -8.16 9.28
N ARG A 287 -28.63 -7.13 8.90
CA ARG A 287 -27.20 -7.21 8.60
C ARG A 287 -26.38 -6.85 9.83
N ALA A 288 -25.27 -7.52 10.02
CA ALA A 288 -24.25 -7.06 10.96
C ALA A 288 -23.61 -5.77 10.43
N ASP A 289 -23.27 -4.86 11.33
CA ASP A 289 -22.58 -3.61 10.99
C ASP A 289 -21.20 -3.92 10.42
N LEU A 290 -20.94 -3.42 9.21
CA LEU A 290 -19.67 -3.70 8.54
C LEU A 290 -18.49 -3.15 9.34
N VAL A 291 -18.62 -1.89 9.81
CA VAL A 291 -17.63 -1.23 10.66
C VAL A 291 -18.16 -1.21 12.09
N GLY A 292 -17.46 -1.87 13.00
CA GLY A 292 -17.87 -2.09 14.39
C GLY A 292 -17.96 -3.57 14.71
N GLU A 293 -18.78 -4.34 13.97
CA GLU A 293 -18.98 -5.78 14.22
C GLU A 293 -18.12 -6.66 13.30
N VAL A 294 -18.23 -6.51 11.97
CA VAL A 294 -17.49 -7.34 11.01
C VAL A 294 -16.02 -6.95 10.97
N ILE A 295 -15.74 -5.66 10.90
CA ILE A 295 -14.40 -5.06 10.96
C ILE A 295 -14.35 -4.21 12.22
N THR A 296 -13.52 -4.60 13.17
CA THR A 296 -13.42 -3.90 14.45
C THR A 296 -12.64 -2.58 14.32
N PRO A 297 -12.95 -1.57 15.15
CA PRO A 297 -12.18 -0.32 15.19
C PRO A 297 -10.68 -0.57 15.40
N ASP A 298 -10.29 -1.50 16.28
CA ASP A 298 -8.89 -1.81 16.57
C ASP A 298 -8.13 -2.37 15.36
N GLU A 299 -8.81 -3.12 14.47
CA GLU A 299 -8.22 -3.53 13.20
C GLU A 299 -7.88 -2.31 12.33
N LEU A 300 -8.77 -1.31 12.30
CA LEU A 300 -8.57 -0.10 11.51
C LEU A 300 -7.51 0.81 12.12
N TRP A 301 -7.52 1.02 13.43
CA TRP A 301 -6.55 1.87 14.14
C TRP A 301 -5.14 1.30 14.13
N SER A 302 -4.97 -0.02 14.03
CA SER A 302 -3.66 -0.67 13.89
C SER A 302 -2.93 -0.37 12.58
N CYS A 303 -3.60 0.23 11.60
CA CYS A 303 -2.99 0.53 10.30
C CYS A 303 -2.16 1.81 10.33
N THR A 304 -0.86 1.73 10.04
CA THR A 304 0.06 2.86 9.89
C THR A 304 0.00 3.53 8.53
N THR A 305 -0.91 3.16 7.67
CA THR A 305 -1.07 3.64 6.28
C THR A 305 0.19 3.51 5.40
N CYS A 306 1.12 2.65 5.75
CA CYS A 306 2.44 2.53 5.09
C CYS A 306 2.43 1.95 3.66
N GLY A 307 1.32 1.42 3.16
CA GLY A 307 1.17 0.91 1.79
C GLY A 307 1.86 -0.43 1.47
N ALA A 308 2.49 -1.12 2.43
CA ALA A 308 3.19 -2.38 2.19
C ALA A 308 2.28 -3.50 1.65
N CYS A 309 1.02 -3.54 2.09
CA CYS A 309 0.00 -4.48 1.61
C CYS A 309 -0.37 -4.25 0.13
N GLN A 310 -0.49 -2.98 -0.30
CA GLN A 310 -0.78 -2.61 -1.70
C GLN A 310 0.39 -2.95 -2.61
N GLU A 311 1.62 -2.65 -2.16
CA GLU A 311 2.84 -2.97 -2.92
C GLU A 311 3.00 -4.49 -3.10
N ALA A 312 2.68 -5.29 -2.07
CA ALA A 312 2.79 -6.75 -2.12
C ALA A 312 1.68 -7.41 -2.97
N CYS A 313 0.58 -6.72 -3.26
CA CYS A 313 -0.59 -7.31 -3.91
C CYS A 313 -0.35 -7.59 -5.40
N PRO A 314 -0.52 -8.85 -5.86
CA PRO A 314 -0.31 -9.21 -7.26
C PRO A 314 -1.43 -8.70 -8.19
N VAL A 315 -2.61 -8.40 -7.65
CA VAL A 315 -3.79 -7.92 -8.39
C VAL A 315 -4.14 -6.48 -8.06
N THR A 316 -3.20 -5.73 -7.47
CA THR A 316 -3.28 -4.27 -7.25
C THR A 316 -4.48 -3.80 -6.40
N ILE A 317 -4.83 -4.52 -5.35
CA ILE A 317 -5.87 -4.11 -4.39
C ILE A 317 -5.45 -2.83 -3.66
N GLU A 318 -6.33 -1.84 -3.60
CA GLU A 318 -6.16 -0.55 -2.96
C GLU A 318 -6.73 -0.60 -1.53
N TYR A 319 -5.87 -0.84 -0.53
CA TYR A 319 -6.30 -0.98 0.86
C TYR A 319 -6.48 0.35 1.57
N LEU A 320 -5.61 1.33 1.28
CA LEU A 320 -5.51 2.55 2.08
C LEU A 320 -6.76 3.40 2.00
N ASP A 321 -7.27 3.66 0.79
CA ASP A 321 -8.49 4.43 0.61
C ASP A 321 -9.66 3.82 1.40
N ARG A 322 -9.82 2.48 1.33
CA ARG A 322 -10.88 1.78 2.08
C ARG A 322 -10.72 1.89 3.60
N ILE A 323 -9.48 1.79 4.09
CA ILE A 323 -9.20 1.91 5.53
C ILE A 323 -9.49 3.35 5.98
N VAL A 324 -9.07 4.35 5.21
CA VAL A 324 -9.32 5.76 5.53
C VAL A 324 -10.81 6.07 5.46
N ASP A 325 -11.56 5.54 4.47
CA ASP A 325 -13.00 5.76 4.37
C ASP A 325 -13.77 5.15 5.56
N MET A 326 -13.38 3.96 6.02
CA MET A 326 -13.96 3.36 7.23
C MET A 326 -13.57 4.13 8.50
N ARG A 327 -12.36 4.69 8.56
CA ARG A 327 -11.93 5.56 9.66
C ARG A 327 -12.70 6.88 9.68
N ARG A 328 -12.98 7.48 8.51
CA ARG A 328 -13.83 8.69 8.41
C ARG A 328 -15.18 8.46 9.08
N PHE A 329 -15.80 7.30 8.84
CA PHE A 329 -17.03 6.94 9.52
C PHE A 329 -16.85 6.82 11.04
N LEU A 330 -15.80 6.13 11.53
CA LEU A 330 -15.55 6.00 12.97
C LEU A 330 -15.30 7.33 13.65
N VAL A 331 -14.62 8.25 12.97
CA VAL A 331 -14.34 9.61 13.47
C VAL A 331 -15.64 10.42 13.54
N ASP A 332 -16.45 10.38 12.49
CA ASP A 332 -17.76 11.04 12.41
C ASP A 332 -18.73 10.53 13.48
N ASP A 333 -18.71 9.22 13.76
CA ASP A 333 -19.47 8.56 14.83
C ASP A 333 -18.90 8.80 16.25
N GLY A 334 -17.78 9.54 16.37
CA GLY A 334 -17.12 9.84 17.64
C GLY A 334 -16.36 8.65 18.26
N ASN A 335 -16.15 7.59 17.52
CA ASN A 335 -15.45 6.38 17.98
C ASN A 335 -13.93 6.51 17.79
N LEU A 336 -13.31 7.36 18.64
CA LEU A 336 -11.88 7.66 18.64
C LEU A 336 -11.18 6.94 19.81
N PRO A 337 -9.94 6.44 19.62
CA PRO A 337 -9.12 5.97 20.73
C PRO A 337 -8.95 7.07 21.80
N ALA A 338 -9.15 6.72 23.06
CA ALA A 338 -9.10 7.69 24.18
C ALA A 338 -7.77 8.44 24.24
N THR A 339 -6.66 7.80 23.88
CA THR A 339 -5.31 8.40 23.85
C THR A 339 -5.17 9.49 22.80
N LEU A 340 -5.96 9.47 21.73
CA LEU A 340 -5.91 10.44 20.63
C LEU A 340 -6.81 11.65 20.83
N GLN A 341 -7.72 11.65 21.81
CA GLN A 341 -8.59 12.80 22.08
C GLN A 341 -7.80 14.09 22.37
N LYS A 342 -6.72 14.00 23.16
CA LYS A 342 -5.87 15.16 23.47
C LYS A 342 -5.08 15.66 22.26
N PRO A 343 -4.34 14.81 21.50
CA PRO A 343 -3.66 15.23 20.29
C PRO A 343 -4.60 15.83 19.23
N MET A 344 -5.80 15.27 19.04
CA MET A 344 -6.78 15.78 18.07
C MET A 344 -7.32 17.16 18.50
N ALA A 345 -7.73 17.31 19.77
CA ALA A 345 -8.14 18.61 20.30
C ALA A 345 -6.99 19.65 20.29
N ALA A 346 -5.74 19.19 20.39
CA ALA A 346 -4.58 20.08 20.30
C ALA A 346 -4.33 20.53 18.85
N LEU A 347 -4.46 19.64 17.87
CA LEU A 347 -4.41 19.99 16.44
C LEU A 347 -5.46 21.04 16.09
N GLU A 348 -6.71 20.84 16.50
CA GLU A 348 -7.80 21.78 16.25
C GLU A 348 -7.54 23.16 16.88
N LYS A 349 -7.14 23.20 18.17
CA LYS A 349 -7.00 24.46 18.92
C LYS A 349 -5.67 25.16 18.76
N ARG A 350 -4.60 24.45 18.42
CA ARG A 350 -3.22 24.93 18.43
C ARG A 350 -2.49 24.72 17.10
N GLY A 351 -3.09 24.04 16.14
CA GLY A 351 -2.47 23.68 14.87
C GLY A 351 -1.29 22.71 15.01
N ASN A 352 -1.19 21.98 16.14
CA ASN A 352 -0.18 20.95 16.32
C ASN A 352 -0.60 19.90 17.38
N PRO A 353 -0.22 18.61 17.21
CA PRO A 353 -0.64 17.52 18.11
C PRO A 353 0.01 17.59 19.51
N TYR A 354 1.09 18.36 19.66
CA TYR A 354 1.81 18.57 20.93
C TYR A 354 1.10 19.55 21.87
N GLY A 355 0.09 20.28 21.40
CA GLY A 355 -0.64 21.29 22.16
C GLY A 355 0.19 22.50 22.58
N LYS A 356 1.36 22.70 21.99
CA LYS A 356 2.26 23.82 22.29
C LYS A 356 1.80 25.09 21.57
N MET A 357 2.09 26.25 22.17
CA MET A 357 1.80 27.54 21.52
C MET A 357 2.73 27.75 20.33
N ALA A 358 2.24 28.35 19.23
CA ALA A 358 3.02 28.63 18.02
C ALA A 358 4.35 29.35 18.28
N ARG A 359 4.39 30.30 19.25
CA ARG A 359 5.62 31.02 19.69
C ARG A 359 6.71 30.12 20.30
N LYS A 360 6.37 28.85 20.64
CA LYS A 360 7.30 27.85 21.18
C LYS A 360 7.84 26.92 20.11
N ARG A 361 7.57 27.20 18.85
CA ARG A 361 8.19 26.50 17.72
C ARG A 361 9.71 26.65 17.79
N GLY A 362 10.45 25.58 17.55
CA GLY A 362 11.92 25.59 17.59
C GLY A 362 12.53 26.56 16.57
N ASP A 363 13.65 27.15 16.96
CA ASP A 363 14.47 27.97 16.06
C ASP A 363 15.37 27.06 15.23
N THR A 364 15.23 27.09 13.93
CA THR A 364 16.04 26.29 12.98
C THR A 364 17.28 27.06 12.48
N GLY A 365 17.49 28.28 12.96
CA GLY A 365 18.54 29.18 12.41
C GLY A 365 18.19 29.75 11.03
N VAL A 366 17.04 29.37 10.44
CA VAL A 366 16.57 29.90 9.16
C VAL A 366 15.68 31.11 9.40
N ARG A 367 15.83 32.14 8.57
CA ARG A 367 15.08 33.41 8.66
C ARG A 367 13.57 33.18 8.66
N VAL A 368 12.86 33.77 9.60
CA VAL A 368 11.38 33.78 9.59
C VAL A 368 10.89 34.87 8.64
N LEU A 369 10.08 34.49 7.66
CA LEU A 369 9.53 35.40 6.66
C LEU A 369 8.35 36.19 7.23
N LYS A 370 8.35 37.50 7.01
CA LYS A 370 7.21 38.39 7.27
C LYS A 370 6.27 38.42 6.05
N GLU A 371 5.10 39.01 6.19
CA GLU A 371 4.22 39.28 5.04
C GLU A 371 4.94 40.18 4.03
N GLY A 372 4.92 39.78 2.76
CA GLY A 372 5.60 40.45 1.65
C GLY A 372 7.09 40.11 1.49
N ASP A 373 7.68 39.30 2.38
CA ASP A 373 9.04 38.83 2.22
C ASP A 373 9.15 37.79 1.09
N ALA A 374 10.31 37.76 0.41
CA ALA A 374 10.65 36.78 -0.60
C ALA A 374 11.87 35.93 -0.20
N CYS A 375 11.93 34.68 -0.70
CA CYS A 375 13.10 33.80 -0.64
C CYS A 375 13.09 32.80 -1.80
N ASP A 376 14.22 32.15 -2.06
CA ASP A 376 14.28 31.09 -3.06
C ASP A 376 13.60 29.81 -2.54
N THR A 377 13.84 29.45 -1.29
CA THR A 377 13.42 28.18 -0.71
C THR A 377 12.67 28.38 0.59
N LEU A 378 11.38 27.98 0.61
CA LEU A 378 10.60 27.89 1.85
C LEU A 378 10.95 26.57 2.55
N PHE A 379 11.48 26.62 3.76
CA PHE A 379 11.66 25.46 4.62
C PHE A 379 10.41 25.25 5.49
N PHE A 380 9.61 24.27 5.12
CA PHE A 380 8.42 23.84 5.88
C PHE A 380 8.85 22.80 6.90
N THR A 381 8.75 23.13 8.21
CA THR A 381 9.28 22.30 9.30
C THR A 381 8.33 21.24 9.80
N ASP A 382 7.03 21.46 9.68
CA ASP A 382 5.92 20.69 10.27
C ASP A 382 6.00 20.58 11.81
N SER A 383 5.07 19.82 12.41
CA SER A 383 4.91 19.76 13.87
C SER A 383 6.02 19.00 14.59
N CYS A 384 6.51 17.88 14.04
CA CYS A 384 7.54 17.09 14.70
C CYS A 384 8.83 17.88 14.87
N ALA A 385 9.37 18.43 13.77
CA ALA A 385 10.59 19.22 13.80
C ALA A 385 10.42 20.55 14.57
N ALA A 386 9.19 21.07 14.63
CA ALA A 386 8.91 22.30 15.36
C ALA A 386 8.84 22.13 16.89
N PHE A 387 8.39 20.99 17.38
CA PHE A 387 8.00 20.87 18.80
C PHE A 387 8.63 19.68 19.54
N ASP A 388 9.17 18.68 18.86
CA ASP A 388 9.91 17.60 19.51
C ASP A 388 11.39 17.98 19.65
N PRO A 389 11.96 18.03 20.88
CA PRO A 389 13.34 18.48 21.10
C PRO A 389 14.39 17.65 20.35
N ARG A 390 14.15 16.34 20.21
CA ARG A 390 15.07 15.47 19.48
C ARG A 390 15.03 15.73 17.98
N VAL A 391 13.85 15.89 17.42
CA VAL A 391 13.66 16.13 15.98
C VAL A 391 14.05 17.56 15.60
N GLN A 392 14.01 18.52 16.52
CA GLN A 392 14.53 19.89 16.31
C GLN A 392 16.01 19.85 15.92
N GLU A 393 16.82 18.93 16.43
CA GLU A 393 18.23 18.78 16.06
C GLU A 393 18.39 18.54 14.55
N THR A 394 17.53 17.73 13.95
CA THR A 394 17.49 17.51 12.49
C THR A 394 17.16 18.79 11.73
N ALA A 395 16.18 19.58 12.19
CA ALA A 395 15.79 20.82 11.53
C ALA A 395 16.89 21.91 11.65
N ILE A 396 17.56 21.97 12.78
CA ILE A 396 18.71 22.86 13.01
C ILE A 396 19.86 22.45 12.10
N ALA A 397 20.22 21.16 12.06
CA ALA A 397 21.25 20.63 11.19
C ALA A 397 20.99 20.98 9.71
N PHE A 398 19.74 20.82 9.26
CA PHE A 398 19.36 21.17 7.90
C PHE A 398 19.44 22.69 7.65
N GLY A 399 19.00 23.53 8.60
CA GLY A 399 19.14 24.99 8.54
C GLY A 399 20.60 25.44 8.41
N GLU A 400 21.51 24.83 9.18
CA GLU A 400 22.95 25.11 9.10
C GLU A 400 23.54 24.70 7.73
N ILE A 401 23.09 23.55 7.17
CA ILE A 401 23.48 23.10 5.83
C ILE A 401 23.03 24.12 4.76
N LEU A 402 21.79 24.61 4.84
CA LEU A 402 21.26 25.62 3.92
C LEU A 402 22.10 26.90 3.97
N ALA A 403 22.41 27.38 5.19
CA ALA A 403 23.24 28.55 5.40
C ALA A 403 24.67 28.37 4.82
N GLN A 404 25.30 27.22 5.07
CA GLN A 404 26.62 26.88 4.56
C GLN A 404 26.65 26.76 3.03
N ALA A 405 25.58 26.25 2.44
CA ALA A 405 25.42 26.16 0.98
C ALA A 405 25.08 27.51 0.31
N GLY A 406 24.89 28.58 1.10
CA GLY A 406 24.52 29.90 0.60
C GLY A 406 23.12 29.96 0.01
N VAL A 407 22.19 29.16 0.52
CA VAL A 407 20.80 29.14 0.05
C VAL A 407 19.99 30.26 0.72
N ASP A 408 19.30 31.09 -0.08
CA ASP A 408 18.30 32.02 0.45
C ASP A 408 17.04 31.25 0.87
N ALA A 409 17.00 30.90 2.16
CA ALA A 409 15.93 30.12 2.75
C ALA A 409 15.13 30.94 3.77
N GLY A 410 13.84 30.62 3.87
CA GLY A 410 12.95 31.21 4.87
C GLY A 410 11.97 30.19 5.45
N THR A 411 11.40 30.47 6.63
CA THR A 411 10.34 29.68 7.27
C THR A 411 9.10 30.53 7.52
N LEU A 412 7.92 29.90 7.64
CA LEU A 412 6.69 30.59 8.04
C LEU A 412 6.67 30.92 9.55
N GLY A 413 7.55 30.31 10.34
CA GLY A 413 7.65 30.53 11.78
C GLY A 413 6.34 30.21 12.50
N LYS A 414 5.83 31.16 13.30
CA LYS A 414 4.60 31.00 14.08
C LYS A 414 3.32 30.86 13.25
N ASP A 415 3.36 31.24 11.96
CA ASP A 415 2.21 31.19 11.07
C ASP A 415 2.05 29.82 10.39
N GLU A 416 3.04 28.92 10.55
CA GLU A 416 2.97 27.53 10.11
C GLU A 416 2.19 26.68 11.10
N VAL A 417 1.25 25.89 10.61
CA VAL A 417 0.55 24.85 11.37
C VAL A 417 0.93 23.46 10.85
N ASP A 418 0.45 22.41 11.50
CA ASP A 418 0.61 21.02 11.04
C ASP A 418 0.15 20.86 9.59
N SER A 419 0.85 20.04 8.83
CA SER A 419 0.48 19.74 7.43
C SER A 419 -0.88 19.07 7.28
N GLY A 420 -1.47 18.58 8.37
CA GLY A 420 -2.73 17.84 8.39
C GLY A 420 -2.63 16.44 7.82
N HIS A 421 -1.42 16.01 7.41
CA HIS A 421 -1.20 14.70 6.81
C HIS A 421 -1.74 13.56 7.67
N GLU A 422 -1.38 13.54 8.95
CA GLU A 422 -1.78 12.48 9.87
C GLU A 422 -3.29 12.55 10.20
N ALA A 423 -3.85 13.76 10.34
CA ALA A 423 -5.28 13.95 10.54
C ALA A 423 -6.09 13.33 9.39
N ARG A 424 -5.72 13.61 8.14
CA ARG A 424 -6.39 13.06 6.96
C ARG A 424 -6.34 11.53 6.90
N ARG A 425 -5.16 10.92 7.19
CA ARG A 425 -4.98 9.45 7.18
C ARG A 425 -5.65 8.77 8.37
N PHE A 426 -5.88 9.52 9.42
CA PHE A 426 -6.66 9.07 10.55
C PHE A 426 -8.18 9.09 10.28
N GLY A 427 -8.64 9.92 9.36
CA GLY A 427 -10.04 10.05 8.96
C GLY A 427 -10.66 11.41 9.23
N GLU A 428 -9.90 12.34 9.83
CA GLU A 428 -10.33 13.71 10.12
C GLU A 428 -10.17 14.62 8.88
N GLU A 429 -11.09 14.51 7.95
CA GLU A 429 -11.05 15.29 6.71
C GLU A 429 -11.28 16.79 6.94
N GLY A 430 -12.25 17.16 7.79
CA GLY A 430 -12.56 18.56 8.12
C GLY A 430 -11.39 19.29 8.76
N LEU A 431 -10.75 18.66 9.74
CA LEU A 431 -9.55 19.21 10.37
C LEU A 431 -8.39 19.34 9.38
N PHE A 432 -8.19 18.35 8.51
CA PHE A 432 -7.19 18.44 7.45
C PHE A 432 -7.43 19.66 6.53
N LEU A 433 -8.66 19.88 6.09
CA LEU A 433 -9.01 21.01 5.22
C LEU A 433 -8.74 22.34 5.91
N THR A 434 -9.08 22.48 7.20
CA THR A 434 -8.81 23.68 8.00
C THR A 434 -7.31 23.95 8.11
N LEU A 435 -6.50 22.94 8.44
CA LEU A 435 -5.04 23.08 8.56
C LEU A 435 -4.40 23.42 7.21
N ARG A 436 -4.87 22.79 6.11
CA ARG A 436 -4.43 23.10 4.76
C ARG A 436 -4.67 24.55 4.40
N GLU A 437 -5.88 25.05 4.64
CA GLU A 437 -6.26 26.42 4.34
C GLU A 437 -5.40 27.44 5.12
N GLN A 438 -5.18 27.20 6.42
CA GLN A 438 -4.32 28.07 7.22
C GLN A 438 -2.89 28.13 6.69
N ASN A 439 -2.30 27.00 6.29
CA ASN A 439 -0.98 26.97 5.69
C ASN A 439 -0.94 27.66 4.32
N LEU A 440 -1.96 27.45 3.48
CA LEU A 440 -2.06 28.15 2.17
C LEU A 440 -2.15 29.67 2.35
N GLU A 441 -2.99 30.17 3.26
CA GLU A 441 -3.07 31.59 3.57
C GLU A 441 -1.74 32.16 4.09
N ALA A 442 -0.99 31.38 4.90
CA ALA A 442 0.32 31.80 5.37
C ALA A 442 1.36 31.82 4.25
N MET A 443 1.29 30.90 3.30
CA MET A 443 2.16 30.84 2.11
C MET A 443 1.85 31.96 1.12
N ASP A 444 0.59 32.22 0.81
CA ASP A 444 0.15 33.24 -0.15
C ASP A 444 0.60 34.67 0.19
N LYS A 445 0.92 34.92 1.47
CA LYS A 445 1.45 36.21 1.93
C LYS A 445 2.96 36.39 1.69
N ARG A 446 3.63 35.42 1.08
CA ARG A 446 5.08 35.37 0.89
C ARG A 446 5.44 34.88 -0.50
N GLU A 447 6.61 35.24 -0.99
CA GLU A 447 7.08 34.80 -2.30
C GLU A 447 8.21 33.77 -2.15
N PHE A 448 8.08 32.61 -2.83
CA PHE A 448 9.13 31.59 -2.87
C PHE A 448 8.99 30.74 -4.13
N THR A 449 10.11 30.13 -4.56
CA THR A 449 10.15 29.35 -5.82
C THR A 449 9.99 27.86 -5.61
N GLN A 450 10.29 27.35 -4.42
CA GLN A 450 10.18 25.93 -4.06
C GLN A 450 9.99 25.76 -2.55
N ILE A 451 9.47 24.59 -2.17
CA ILE A 451 9.32 24.21 -0.77
C ILE A 451 10.22 23.01 -0.49
N VAL A 452 10.91 23.01 0.66
CA VAL A 452 11.69 21.87 1.14
C VAL A 452 11.22 21.51 2.55
N THR A 453 11.11 20.21 2.84
CA THR A 453 10.78 19.72 4.17
C THR A 453 11.65 18.53 4.56
N THR A 454 11.92 18.36 5.85
CA THR A 454 12.59 17.18 6.41
C THR A 454 11.61 16.04 6.70
N ASP A 455 10.30 16.29 6.56
CA ASP A 455 9.24 15.35 6.87
C ASP A 455 8.59 14.77 5.60
N PRO A 456 8.72 13.46 5.34
CA PRO A 456 8.05 12.81 4.20
C PRO A 456 6.52 12.81 4.30
N HIS A 457 5.95 12.96 5.49
CA HIS A 457 4.51 13.08 5.70
C HIS A 457 4.04 14.46 5.23
N ALA A 458 4.73 15.53 5.64
CA ALA A 458 4.51 16.88 5.12
C ALA A 458 4.75 16.95 3.61
N LEU A 459 5.85 16.37 3.11
CA LEU A 459 6.10 16.24 1.66
C LEU A 459 4.88 15.66 0.94
N ASN A 460 4.33 14.57 1.48
CA ASN A 460 3.20 13.90 0.85
C ASN A 460 1.94 14.77 0.85
N ALA A 461 1.62 15.46 1.94
CA ALA A 461 0.48 16.36 2.00
C ALA A 461 0.66 17.56 1.06
N LEU A 462 1.77 18.27 1.15
CA LEU A 462 2.05 19.46 0.33
C LEU A 462 2.06 19.14 -1.16
N LYS A 463 2.69 18.04 -1.56
CA LYS A 463 2.82 17.63 -2.96
C LYS A 463 1.55 17.07 -3.58
N ASN A 464 0.78 16.30 -2.80
CA ASN A 464 -0.30 15.48 -3.34
C ASN A 464 -1.69 15.96 -2.92
N ASP A 465 -1.80 16.70 -1.81
CA ASP A 465 -3.09 17.05 -1.19
C ASP A 465 -3.34 18.58 -1.14
N TYR A 466 -2.30 19.43 -1.32
CA TYR A 466 -2.41 20.90 -1.25
C TYR A 466 -2.61 21.59 -2.61
N GLU A 467 -2.35 20.89 -3.73
CA GLU A 467 -2.46 21.44 -5.09
C GLU A 467 -1.58 22.69 -5.33
N LEU A 468 -0.37 22.72 -4.77
CA LEU A 468 0.60 23.80 -4.91
C LEU A 468 1.20 23.85 -6.31
N GLU A 469 1.42 25.05 -6.85
CA GLU A 469 2.12 25.26 -8.12
C GLU A 469 3.63 25.09 -7.96
N GLN A 470 4.17 25.45 -6.79
CA GLN A 470 5.60 25.36 -6.49
C GLN A 470 6.03 23.90 -6.30
N PRO A 471 7.22 23.51 -6.78
CA PRO A 471 7.76 22.18 -6.52
C PRO A 471 8.03 21.97 -5.03
N VAL A 472 7.60 20.81 -4.53
CA VAL A 472 7.86 20.39 -3.15
C VAL A 472 8.90 19.28 -3.16
N LEU A 473 10.00 19.48 -2.45
CA LEU A 473 11.13 18.56 -2.37
C LEU A 473 11.30 18.06 -0.92
N HIS A 474 11.73 16.82 -0.81
CA HIS A 474 12.25 16.31 0.44
C HIS A 474 13.71 16.77 0.65
N HIS A 475 14.13 16.98 1.91
CA HIS A 475 15.50 17.42 2.21
C HIS A 475 16.57 16.49 1.59
N SER A 476 16.33 15.18 1.51
CA SER A 476 17.28 14.27 0.85
C SER A 476 17.45 14.55 -0.64
N GLN A 477 16.39 14.93 -1.34
CA GLN A 477 16.45 15.35 -2.75
C GLN A 477 17.20 16.67 -2.89
N TYR A 478 16.96 17.58 -1.96
CA TYR A 478 17.61 18.88 -1.95
C TYR A 478 19.10 18.76 -1.62
N LEU A 479 19.47 17.92 -0.64
CA LEU A 479 20.88 17.61 -0.33
C LEU A 479 21.59 16.99 -1.53
N ALA A 480 20.98 16.03 -2.22
CA ALA A 480 21.54 15.44 -3.44
C ALA A 480 21.76 16.49 -4.53
N LYS A 481 20.83 17.45 -4.69
CA LYS A 481 20.98 18.60 -5.60
C LYS A 481 22.17 19.47 -5.21
N LEU A 482 22.27 19.90 -3.95
CA LEU A 482 23.37 20.73 -3.45
C LEU A 482 24.75 20.05 -3.61
N LEU A 483 24.80 18.72 -3.39
CA LEU A 483 26.02 17.92 -3.64
C LEU A 483 26.39 17.91 -5.13
N SER A 484 25.44 17.73 -6.02
CA SER A 484 25.67 17.74 -7.47
C SER A 484 26.15 19.12 -7.98
N GLU A 485 25.76 20.20 -7.29
CA GLU A 485 26.18 21.57 -7.54
C GLU A 485 27.54 21.91 -6.89
N GLY A 486 28.17 20.97 -6.16
CA GLY A 486 29.43 21.17 -5.47
C GLY A 486 29.38 22.12 -4.27
N LYS A 487 28.19 22.38 -3.73
CA LYS A 487 27.96 23.32 -2.61
C LYS A 487 28.24 22.73 -1.22
N LEU A 488 28.37 21.40 -1.12
CA LEU A 488 28.58 20.70 0.15
C LEU A 488 29.92 19.94 0.12
N PRO A 489 31.01 20.50 0.66
CA PRO A 489 32.32 19.83 0.69
C PRO A 489 32.39 18.82 1.83
N LEU A 490 31.86 17.61 1.61
CA LEU A 490 31.83 16.55 2.60
C LEU A 490 33.25 16.04 2.93
N GLN A 491 33.46 15.73 4.22
CA GLN A 491 34.67 15.15 4.76
C GLN A 491 34.41 13.75 5.28
N PRO A 492 35.44 12.86 5.37
CA PRO A 492 35.30 11.57 6.01
C PRO A 492 34.82 11.70 7.46
N LEU A 493 33.91 10.84 7.88
CA LEU A 493 33.40 10.79 9.26
C LEU A 493 34.46 10.33 10.28
N GLY A 494 35.51 9.65 9.81
CA GLY A 494 36.62 9.19 10.67
C GLY A 494 36.31 8.00 11.56
N ASP A 495 35.23 7.28 11.27
CA ASP A 495 34.88 6.04 11.95
C ASP A 495 34.84 4.83 10.98
N ASN A 496 34.87 3.61 11.53
CA ASN A 496 34.83 2.37 10.76
C ASN A 496 33.47 1.67 10.90
N ARG A 497 32.39 2.44 11.11
CA ARG A 497 31.06 1.90 11.31
C ARG A 497 30.37 1.62 9.98
N ARG A 498 29.49 0.61 10.01
CA ARG A 498 28.63 0.27 8.88
C ARG A 498 27.27 0.95 9.00
N TYR A 499 26.86 1.58 7.95
CA TYR A 499 25.64 2.40 7.87
C TYR A 499 24.58 1.69 7.05
N THR A 500 23.34 1.71 7.50
CA THR A 500 22.19 1.24 6.72
C THR A 500 21.13 2.33 6.61
N PHE A 501 20.37 2.33 5.51
CA PHE A 501 19.29 3.30 5.32
C PHE A 501 17.94 2.66 5.61
N HIS A 502 17.18 3.26 6.51
CA HIS A 502 15.77 2.93 6.72
C HIS A 502 14.92 3.76 5.75
N ASP A 503 14.36 3.11 4.72
CA ASP A 503 13.46 3.79 3.77
C ASP A 503 12.11 4.16 4.42
N PRO A 504 11.81 5.45 4.65
CA PRO A 504 10.51 5.89 5.15
C PRO A 504 9.41 5.57 4.15
N CYS A 505 8.26 5.11 4.63
CA CYS A 505 7.17 4.68 3.75
C CYS A 505 6.64 5.82 2.87
N TYR A 506 6.49 7.02 3.42
CA TYR A 506 5.98 8.18 2.70
C TYR A 506 7.00 8.82 1.76
N LEU A 507 8.30 8.63 1.98
CA LEU A 507 9.33 9.00 1.00
C LEU A 507 9.39 7.97 -0.13
N GLY A 508 9.57 6.69 0.20
CA GLY A 508 9.77 5.60 -0.76
C GLY A 508 8.48 5.15 -1.45
N ARG A 509 7.67 4.32 -0.77
CA ARG A 509 6.49 3.70 -1.40
C ARG A 509 5.44 4.69 -1.90
N HIS A 510 5.23 5.78 -1.16
CA HIS A 510 4.19 6.75 -1.47
C HIS A 510 4.64 7.84 -2.45
N ASN A 511 5.93 8.20 -2.47
CA ASN A 511 6.48 9.23 -3.36
C ASN A 511 7.56 8.72 -4.31
N ASN A 512 7.87 7.42 -4.28
CA ASN A 512 8.82 6.73 -5.17
C ASN A 512 10.26 7.29 -5.12
N GLU A 513 10.66 7.88 -3.97
CA GLU A 513 12.01 8.40 -3.78
C GLU A 513 12.86 7.38 -2.99
N TYR A 514 13.82 6.78 -3.65
CA TYR A 514 14.75 5.80 -3.10
C TYR A 514 16.21 6.13 -3.42
N ALA A 515 16.43 6.95 -4.45
CA ALA A 515 17.76 7.25 -4.97
C ALA A 515 18.45 8.35 -4.16
N ALA A 516 17.81 9.50 -4.01
CA ALA A 516 18.41 10.67 -3.38
C ALA A 516 19.02 10.41 -1.99
N PRO A 517 18.35 9.69 -1.06
CA PRO A 517 19.00 9.38 0.23
C PRO A 517 20.28 8.56 0.10
N ARG A 518 20.32 7.63 -0.86
CA ARG A 518 21.50 6.79 -1.10
C ARG A 518 22.62 7.55 -1.81
N ASP A 519 22.26 8.44 -2.73
CA ASP A 519 23.21 9.31 -3.41
C ASP A 519 23.92 10.22 -2.39
N VAL A 520 23.18 10.77 -1.43
CA VAL A 520 23.73 11.57 -0.33
C VAL A 520 24.65 10.72 0.56
N LEU A 521 24.21 9.54 0.99
CA LEU A 521 25.04 8.65 1.79
C LEU A 521 26.34 8.27 1.08
N ASN A 522 26.23 7.84 -0.17
CA ASN A 522 27.40 7.42 -0.96
C ASN A 522 28.36 8.56 -1.31
N ALA A 523 27.91 9.82 -1.19
CA ALA A 523 28.77 10.99 -1.38
C ALA A 523 29.68 11.28 -0.17
N ILE A 524 29.39 10.70 1.01
CA ILE A 524 30.24 10.86 2.20
C ILE A 524 31.50 10.01 2.03
N PRO A 525 32.71 10.63 2.03
CA PRO A 525 33.93 9.89 1.78
C PRO A 525 34.22 8.83 2.85
N GLY A 526 34.52 7.61 2.41
CA GLY A 526 34.91 6.50 3.29
C GLY A 526 33.76 5.87 4.08
N ILE A 527 32.49 6.20 3.79
CA ILE A 527 31.34 5.54 4.42
C ILE A 527 31.19 4.09 3.90
N GLU A 528 30.99 3.15 4.79
CA GLU A 528 30.62 1.78 4.45
C GLU A 528 29.10 1.59 4.60
N THR A 529 28.40 1.28 3.51
CA THR A 529 26.94 1.09 3.53
C THR A 529 26.56 -0.36 3.31
N VAL A 530 25.56 -0.85 4.07
CA VAL A 530 24.95 -2.16 3.91
C VAL A 530 23.43 -2.02 3.76
N GLU A 531 22.82 -2.86 2.93
CA GLU A 531 21.36 -2.85 2.76
C GLU A 531 20.71 -3.92 3.66
N MET A 532 19.62 -3.56 4.31
CA MET A 532 18.75 -4.54 4.97
C MET A 532 18.02 -5.40 3.94
N GLU A 533 17.70 -6.66 4.26
CA GLU A 533 16.94 -7.55 3.38
C GLU A 533 15.62 -6.91 2.91
N ARG A 534 14.91 -6.24 3.85
CA ARG A 534 13.71 -5.48 3.56
C ARG A 534 14.04 -4.00 3.42
N SER A 535 14.39 -3.60 2.22
CA SER A 535 14.75 -2.23 1.83
C SER A 535 13.91 -1.73 0.65
N ARG A 536 14.02 -0.48 0.32
CA ARG A 536 13.31 0.21 -0.78
C ARG A 536 11.79 -0.02 -0.72
N ASN A 537 11.14 -0.42 -1.83
CA ASN A 537 9.71 -0.68 -1.88
C ASN A 537 9.25 -1.82 -0.95
N ARG A 538 10.16 -2.68 -0.50
CA ARG A 538 9.91 -3.75 0.46
C ARG A 538 10.19 -3.35 1.92
N SER A 539 10.62 -2.12 2.18
CA SER A 539 10.97 -1.65 3.51
C SER A 539 9.89 -1.98 4.55
N PHE A 540 10.30 -2.40 5.73
CA PHE A 540 9.42 -2.60 6.89
C PHE A 540 9.17 -1.27 7.58
N CYS A 541 7.92 -0.94 7.91
CA CYS A 541 7.55 0.34 8.52
C CYS A 541 8.05 0.43 9.96
N CYS A 542 8.48 1.62 10.38
CA CYS A 542 8.86 1.90 11.76
C CYS A 542 7.69 1.80 12.75
N GLY A 543 6.45 2.07 12.29
CA GLY A 543 5.25 2.02 13.10
C GLY A 543 4.68 3.39 13.51
N GLY A 544 5.35 4.51 13.22
CA GLY A 544 4.98 5.83 13.75
C GLY A 544 3.85 6.58 13.00
N GLY A 545 3.49 6.15 11.78
CA GLY A 545 2.48 6.85 10.98
C GLY A 545 1.04 6.67 11.48
N SER A 546 0.14 7.53 10.99
CA SER A 546 -1.29 7.54 11.34
C SER A 546 -1.55 7.83 12.82
N LEU A 547 -0.88 8.85 13.36
CA LEU A 547 -0.92 9.27 14.77
C LEU A 547 -0.42 8.22 15.79
N ASN A 548 0.19 7.12 15.34
CA ASN A 548 0.70 6.08 16.25
C ASN A 548 1.90 6.52 17.11
N LEU A 549 2.48 7.72 16.89
CA LEU A 549 3.37 8.34 17.88
C LEU A 549 2.63 8.77 19.17
N PHE A 550 1.32 8.96 19.09
CA PHE A 550 0.46 9.39 20.20
C PHE A 550 -0.51 8.32 20.68
N HIS A 551 -0.50 7.15 20.02
CA HIS A 551 -1.39 6.04 20.31
C HIS A 551 -0.66 4.71 20.19
N GLU A 552 -0.73 3.89 21.23
CA GLU A 552 -0.24 2.52 21.19
C GLU A 552 -1.39 1.56 20.90
N THR A 553 -1.29 0.86 19.77
CA THR A 553 -2.19 -0.25 19.47
C THR A 553 -1.72 -1.50 20.21
N GLU A 554 -2.65 -2.35 20.62
CA GLU A 554 -2.33 -3.65 21.22
C GLU A 554 -1.43 -4.48 20.27
N CYS A 555 -0.29 -4.94 20.75
CA CYS A 555 0.65 -5.75 19.97
C CYS A 555 1.53 -6.60 20.90
N GLU A 556 2.09 -7.68 20.37
CA GLU A 556 3.05 -8.50 21.14
C GLU A 556 4.44 -7.87 21.15
N ARG A 557 4.88 -7.32 20.01
CA ARG A 557 6.13 -6.58 19.84
C ARG A 557 5.90 -5.36 18.97
N ARG A 558 6.49 -4.24 19.32
CA ARG A 558 6.35 -3.00 18.55
C ARG A 558 7.03 -3.12 17.18
N MET A 559 6.49 -2.44 16.18
CA MET A 559 7.03 -2.49 14.81
C MET A 559 8.48 -1.97 14.75
N GLY A 560 8.80 -0.93 15.53
CA GLY A 560 10.16 -0.39 15.65
C GLY A 560 11.16 -1.44 16.16
N GLU A 561 10.78 -2.24 17.15
CA GLU A 561 11.63 -3.33 17.68
C GLU A 561 11.92 -4.40 16.63
N LEU A 562 10.88 -4.83 15.88
CA LEU A 562 11.05 -5.77 14.76
C LEU A 562 11.95 -5.20 13.67
N ARG A 563 11.90 -3.87 13.47
CA ARG A 563 12.78 -3.21 12.50
C ARG A 563 14.23 -3.19 12.97
N LEU A 564 14.48 -2.97 14.27
CA LEU A 564 15.83 -3.04 14.84
C LEU A 564 16.44 -4.44 14.76
N ASP A 565 15.65 -5.52 14.85
CA ASP A 565 16.15 -6.87 14.58
C ASP A 565 16.71 -6.99 13.16
N MET A 566 15.99 -6.43 12.16
CA MET A 566 16.46 -6.45 10.76
C MET A 566 17.71 -5.59 10.53
N VAL A 567 17.90 -4.54 11.34
CA VAL A 567 19.15 -3.76 11.37
C VAL A 567 20.30 -4.62 11.89
N ALA A 568 20.12 -5.26 13.04
CA ALA A 568 21.13 -6.15 13.62
C ALA A 568 21.49 -7.30 12.67
N GLU A 569 20.50 -7.91 12.00
CA GLU A 569 20.71 -8.95 11.00
C GLU A 569 21.54 -8.46 9.80
N SER A 570 21.46 -7.18 9.43
CA SER A 570 22.29 -6.60 8.37
C SER A 570 23.73 -6.35 8.79
N GLY A 571 23.98 -6.37 10.09
CA GLY A 571 25.26 -6.07 10.71
C GLY A 571 25.63 -4.60 10.66
N ALA A 572 24.68 -3.70 10.53
CA ALA A 572 24.89 -2.24 10.58
C ALA A 572 25.01 -1.76 12.03
N ASP A 573 25.88 -0.78 12.25
CA ASP A 573 26.09 -0.10 13.54
C ASP A 573 25.25 1.18 13.63
N VAL A 574 24.90 1.77 12.47
CA VAL A 574 24.17 3.04 12.37
C VAL A 574 22.98 2.89 11.42
N VAL A 575 21.80 3.31 11.87
CA VAL A 575 20.61 3.45 11.03
C VAL A 575 20.42 4.90 10.65
N VAL A 576 20.56 5.19 9.39
CA VAL A 576 20.22 6.50 8.85
C VAL A 576 18.77 6.48 8.38
N THR A 577 18.01 7.47 8.79
CA THR A 577 16.65 7.70 8.29
C THR A 577 16.52 9.11 7.73
N ALA A 578 15.39 9.42 7.14
CA ALA A 578 15.07 10.74 6.62
C ALA A 578 13.57 10.99 6.86
N CYS A 579 13.19 10.88 8.14
CA CYS A 579 11.81 11.04 8.56
C CYS A 579 11.73 11.20 10.08
N PRO A 580 11.12 12.28 10.59
CA PRO A 580 11.00 12.55 12.02
C PRO A 580 10.25 11.45 12.78
N PHE A 581 9.19 10.90 12.19
CA PHE A 581 8.44 9.79 12.78
C PHE A 581 9.27 8.51 12.90
N CYS A 582 10.08 8.22 11.88
CA CYS A 582 10.96 7.06 11.91
C CYS A 582 12.09 7.24 12.93
N LEU A 583 12.68 8.45 12.99
CA LEU A 583 13.73 8.79 13.95
C LEU A 583 13.24 8.57 15.37
N SER A 584 12.14 9.23 15.76
CA SER A 584 11.58 9.13 17.11
C SER A 584 11.20 7.70 17.48
N ASN A 585 10.53 6.97 16.59
CA ASN A 585 10.00 5.65 16.89
C ASN A 585 11.09 4.57 16.95
N LEU A 586 12.16 4.69 16.13
CA LEU A 586 13.29 3.77 16.19
C LEU A 586 14.20 4.04 17.39
N GLU A 587 14.43 5.32 17.76
CA GLU A 587 15.17 5.64 18.99
C GLU A 587 14.42 5.16 20.24
N ASP A 588 13.11 5.34 20.29
CA ASP A 588 12.31 4.82 21.39
C ASP A 588 12.37 3.28 21.45
N ALA A 589 12.29 2.61 20.31
CA ALA A 589 12.46 1.16 20.24
C ALA A 589 13.87 0.71 20.69
N ALA A 590 14.93 1.45 20.36
CA ALA A 590 16.28 1.16 20.82
C ALA A 590 16.39 1.28 22.34
N LYS A 591 15.84 2.34 22.93
CA LYS A 591 15.81 2.56 24.38
C LYS A 591 15.01 1.47 25.11
N THR A 592 13.80 1.16 24.63
CA THR A 592 12.92 0.17 25.28
C THR A 592 13.47 -1.27 25.19
N THR A 593 14.33 -1.56 24.21
CA THR A 593 15.01 -2.86 24.05
C THR A 593 16.43 -2.88 24.59
N GLY A 594 16.95 -1.76 25.17
CA GLY A 594 18.30 -1.65 25.71
C GLY A 594 19.41 -1.66 24.66
N ARG A 595 19.09 -1.31 23.40
CA ARG A 595 20.02 -1.30 22.24
C ARG A 595 20.57 0.08 21.90
N GLU A 596 20.31 1.10 22.68
CA GLU A 596 20.76 2.48 22.44
C GLU A 596 22.28 2.64 22.40
N ASN A 597 23.02 1.69 23.01
CA ASN A 597 24.49 1.66 22.97
C ASN A 597 25.05 0.76 21.85
N GLU A 598 24.20 -0.02 21.17
CA GLU A 598 24.58 -0.96 20.10
C GLU A 598 24.32 -0.39 18.72
N ILE A 599 23.20 0.34 18.56
CA ILE A 599 22.74 0.86 17.28
C ILE A 599 22.45 2.36 17.43
N GLU A 600 23.22 3.18 16.72
CA GLU A 600 22.91 4.61 16.61
C GLU A 600 21.81 4.82 15.57
N ILE A 601 20.82 5.68 15.87
CA ILE A 601 19.80 6.13 14.94
C ILE A 601 20.03 7.62 14.69
N ILE A 602 20.10 8.02 13.41
CA ILE A 602 20.42 9.40 13.03
C ILE A 602 19.63 9.81 11.79
N ASP A 603 19.28 11.10 11.70
CA ASP A 603 18.72 11.63 10.47
C ASP A 603 19.82 11.94 9.44
N LEU A 604 19.46 11.86 8.15
CA LEU A 604 20.37 12.11 7.03
C LEU A 604 20.96 13.52 7.08
N ALA A 605 20.19 14.53 7.49
CA ALA A 605 20.68 15.91 7.61
C ALA A 605 21.74 16.03 8.71
N GLU A 606 21.53 15.37 9.86
CA GLU A 606 22.50 15.35 10.95
C GLU A 606 23.81 14.66 10.53
N LEU A 607 23.72 13.58 9.76
CA LEU A 607 24.89 12.87 9.26
C LEU A 607 25.68 13.71 8.26
N VAL A 608 24.98 14.41 7.35
CA VAL A 608 25.62 15.36 6.40
C VAL A 608 26.30 16.51 7.16
N GLN A 609 25.64 17.09 8.15
CA GLN A 609 26.21 18.14 8.98
C GLN A 609 27.51 17.67 9.68
N ARG A 610 27.50 16.44 10.25
CA ARG A 610 28.73 15.84 10.85
C ARG A 610 29.86 15.74 9.83
N SER A 611 29.55 15.37 8.58
CA SER A 611 30.52 15.24 7.49
C SER A 611 31.01 16.58 6.94
N LEU A 612 30.24 17.66 7.07
CA LEU A 612 30.70 19.03 6.69
C LEU A 612 31.74 19.60 7.66
N GLY A 613 31.88 18.99 8.84
CA GLY A 613 32.73 19.50 9.92
C GLY A 613 32.15 20.75 10.60
N LYS A 614 32.58 21.02 11.82
CA LYS A 614 32.17 22.27 12.51
C LYS A 614 32.76 23.47 11.76
N THR A 615 31.92 24.28 11.16
CA THR A 615 32.29 25.65 10.78
C THR A 615 32.81 26.34 12.03
N LYS A 616 34.09 26.79 12.00
CA LYS A 616 34.58 27.72 13.03
C LYS A 616 33.60 28.88 13.06
N GLN A 617 32.78 28.98 14.11
CA GLN A 617 32.07 30.21 14.37
C GLN A 617 33.12 31.34 14.38
N PRO A 618 32.89 32.47 13.68
CA PRO A 618 33.74 33.64 13.87
C PRO A 618 33.65 34.01 15.35
N GLU A 619 34.79 34.05 16.02
CA GLU A 619 34.88 34.57 17.39
C GLU A 619 34.19 35.93 17.40
N LYS A 620 33.13 36.08 18.20
CA LYS A 620 32.54 37.41 18.41
C LYS A 620 33.59 38.24 19.13
N GLU A 621 34.20 39.19 18.39
CA GLU A 621 34.93 40.29 18.98
C GLU A 621 34.03 41.22 19.84
#